data_94ac8f850ea40dcadcf627db24e77ca8
#
_entry.id   94ac8f850ea40dcadcf627db24e77ca8
#
_cell.length_a   1.000
_cell.length_b   1.000
_cell.length_c   1.000
_cell.angle_alpha   90.00
_cell.angle_beta   90.00
_cell.angle_gamma   90.00
#
_symmetry.space_group_name_H-M   'P 1'
#
loop_
_entity.id
_entity.type
_entity.pdbx_description
1 polymer ?
#
loop_
_entity_poly.entity_id
_entity_poly.type
_entity_poly.pdbx_seq_one_letter_code
_entity_poly.pdbx_strand_id
1 'polypeptide(L)'
;LFAFCRDRNEGKNTLSEKTLASMGFFTENGKLTNGALLFRDGYKEGKTEIHCSVFSGFTKGSERIVSLNKYRGNITGGIQYMLEYVRQRMNHSIIKLADSRLNIDAFPERALFEGIINAIAHRDYEMDGTQIQLSIFRDRLEIMSPGGFYQREKIQKTYDLSSIISKRRNELICNVLVKCNAMEASGTGFEKIEEAYLSADERHKPYICTESDHFKLVLPDLTYEAGTQDDDIPALEFIPVASGTKHDKAVLGYCYASARTTKEIAAYLGISDSSYLRKSILENLVSAGCLIEMTI
;
A
#
# COMPACT_ATOMS: atom_id res chain seq x y z
N LEU A 1 25.04 -1.99 3.96
CA LEU A 1 24.63 -3.37 3.73
C LEU A 1 24.97 -4.29 4.91
N PHE A 2 26.24 -4.35 5.37
CA PHE A 2 26.67 -5.26 6.44
C PHE A 2 25.93 -5.01 7.77
N ALA A 3 25.70 -3.75 8.15
CA ALA A 3 24.92 -3.41 9.35
C ALA A 3 23.49 -3.94 9.22
N PHE A 4 22.81 -3.66 8.10
CA PHE A 4 21.46 -4.16 7.83
C PHE A 4 21.35 -5.68 7.93
N CYS A 5 22.34 -6.40 7.35
CA CYS A 5 22.35 -7.86 7.39
C CYS A 5 22.57 -8.39 8.81
N ARG A 6 23.50 -7.80 9.56
CA ARG A 6 23.80 -8.19 10.95
C ARG A 6 22.61 -7.96 11.88
N ASP A 7 21.95 -6.82 11.76
CA ASP A 7 20.80 -6.48 12.61
C ASP A 7 19.66 -7.49 12.42
N ARG A 8 19.49 -8.01 11.20
CA ARG A 8 18.45 -9.01 10.90
C ARG A 8 18.86 -10.45 11.19
N ASN A 9 20.13 -10.72 11.42
CA ASN A 9 20.67 -12.04 11.73
C ASN A 9 21.16 -12.14 13.19
N GLU A 10 20.44 -11.54 14.14
CA GLU A 10 20.74 -11.62 15.58
C GLU A 10 22.19 -11.20 15.93
N GLY A 11 22.69 -10.19 15.26
CA GLY A 11 24.06 -9.72 15.42
C GLY A 11 25.14 -10.53 14.67
N LYS A 12 24.78 -11.63 13.99
CA LYS A 12 25.73 -12.46 13.24
C LYS A 12 26.01 -11.85 11.87
N ASN A 13 27.27 -11.80 11.48
CA ASN A 13 27.65 -11.41 10.14
C ASN A 13 27.59 -12.63 9.20
N THR A 14 26.56 -12.67 8.34
CA THR A 14 26.36 -13.74 7.35
C THR A 14 26.92 -13.39 5.98
N LEU A 15 27.41 -12.16 5.79
CA LEU A 15 28.04 -11.70 4.56
C LEU A 15 29.54 -11.66 4.69
N SER A 16 30.23 -12.17 3.68
CA SER A 16 31.66 -12.06 3.47
C SER A 16 31.94 -11.63 2.04
N GLU A 17 33.14 -11.16 1.75
CA GLU A 17 33.56 -10.82 0.39
C GLU A 17 33.39 -12.02 -0.56
N LYS A 18 33.76 -13.21 -0.10
CA LYS A 18 33.59 -14.47 -0.85
C LYS A 18 32.10 -14.74 -1.15
N THR A 19 31.23 -14.53 -0.17
CA THR A 19 29.77 -14.68 -0.35
C THR A 19 29.23 -13.67 -1.35
N LEU A 20 29.64 -12.41 -1.26
CA LEU A 20 29.24 -11.37 -2.20
C LEU A 20 29.75 -11.64 -3.61
N ALA A 21 30.98 -12.12 -3.75
CA ALA A 21 31.54 -12.51 -5.04
C ALA A 21 30.75 -13.65 -5.70
N SER A 22 30.35 -14.68 -4.91
CA SER A 22 29.55 -15.80 -5.42
C SER A 22 28.13 -15.39 -5.85
N MET A 23 27.62 -14.22 -5.38
CA MET A 23 26.32 -13.64 -5.76
C MET A 23 26.43 -12.70 -6.98
N GLY A 24 27.60 -12.52 -7.57
CA GLY A 24 27.77 -11.62 -8.70
C GLY A 24 27.90 -10.14 -8.32
N PHE A 25 28.42 -9.84 -7.13
CA PHE A 25 28.70 -8.45 -6.71
C PHE A 25 29.81 -7.80 -7.50
N PHE A 26 30.78 -8.60 -7.98
CA PHE A 26 31.96 -8.10 -8.66
C PHE A 26 32.01 -8.61 -10.09
N THR A 27 32.49 -7.76 -10.98
CA THR A 27 32.89 -8.13 -12.34
C THR A 27 34.21 -8.93 -12.30
N GLU A 28 34.60 -9.55 -13.42
CA GLU A 28 35.90 -10.25 -13.56
C GLU A 28 37.09 -9.36 -13.23
N ASN A 29 36.96 -8.04 -13.42
CA ASN A 29 37.99 -7.05 -13.11
C ASN A 29 37.91 -6.51 -11.67
N GLY A 30 37.15 -7.14 -10.79
CA GLY A 30 36.97 -6.76 -9.37
C GLY A 30 36.18 -5.48 -9.12
N LYS A 31 35.49 -4.91 -10.12
CA LYS A 31 34.61 -3.74 -9.94
C LYS A 31 33.21 -4.19 -9.51
N LEU A 32 32.50 -3.34 -8.79
CA LEU A 32 31.10 -3.59 -8.44
C LEU A 32 30.24 -3.66 -9.72
N THR A 33 29.33 -4.64 -9.75
CA THR A 33 28.30 -4.71 -10.79
C THR A 33 27.22 -3.65 -10.56
N ASN A 34 26.39 -3.36 -11.57
CA ASN A 34 25.29 -2.38 -11.44
C ASN A 34 24.33 -2.71 -10.29
N GLY A 35 24.01 -4.00 -10.09
CA GLY A 35 23.18 -4.43 -8.97
C GLY A 35 23.85 -4.24 -7.61
N ALA A 36 25.17 -4.47 -7.54
CA ALA A 36 25.95 -4.27 -6.32
C ALA A 36 26.09 -2.78 -5.95
N LEU A 37 26.18 -1.90 -6.95
CA LEU A 37 26.22 -0.44 -6.74
C LEU A 37 24.99 0.07 -5.96
N LEU A 38 23.82 -0.55 -6.14
CA LEU A 38 22.59 -0.18 -5.44
C LEU A 38 22.67 -0.38 -3.91
N PHE A 39 23.61 -1.19 -3.45
CA PHE A 39 23.86 -1.43 -2.01
C PHE A 39 25.00 -0.58 -1.44
N ARG A 40 25.71 0.17 -2.28
CA ARG A 40 26.86 0.98 -1.87
C ARG A 40 26.43 2.12 -0.94
N ASP A 41 27.18 2.32 0.14
CA ASP A 41 27.01 3.48 0.98
C ASP A 41 27.29 4.76 0.17
N GLY A 42 26.45 5.78 0.34
CA GLY A 42 26.53 7.00 -0.44
C GLY A 42 26.07 6.90 -1.90
N TYR A 43 25.35 5.83 -2.28
CA TYR A 43 24.69 5.73 -3.59
C TYR A 43 23.72 6.89 -3.83
N LYS A 44 23.80 7.56 -4.99
CA LYS A 44 23.00 8.76 -5.31
C LYS A 44 22.46 8.79 -6.76
N GLU A 45 22.71 7.75 -7.54
CA GLU A 45 22.43 7.75 -9.00
C GLU A 45 20.94 7.69 -9.38
N GLY A 46 20.03 7.72 -8.39
CA GLY A 46 18.57 7.91 -8.61
C GLY A 46 17.78 6.64 -8.94
N LYS A 47 18.43 5.50 -9.22
CA LYS A 47 17.71 4.23 -9.50
C LYS A 47 16.90 3.68 -8.32
N THR A 48 17.19 4.14 -7.11
CA THR A 48 16.53 3.76 -5.86
C THR A 48 15.67 4.89 -5.29
N GLU A 49 15.21 5.81 -6.13
CA GLU A 49 14.35 6.91 -5.66
C GLU A 49 13.02 6.37 -5.13
N ILE A 50 12.61 6.86 -3.95
CA ILE A 50 11.39 6.48 -3.27
C ILE A 50 10.65 7.76 -2.89
N HIS A 51 9.37 7.84 -3.22
CA HIS A 51 8.47 8.90 -2.80
C HIS A 51 7.47 8.36 -1.80
N CYS A 52 7.43 8.94 -0.61
CA CYS A 52 6.47 8.62 0.43
C CYS A 52 5.53 9.80 0.64
N SER A 53 4.24 9.56 0.59
CA SER A 53 3.22 10.60 0.71
C SER A 53 2.08 10.19 1.63
N VAL A 54 1.46 11.18 2.29
CA VAL A 54 0.22 11.03 3.05
C VAL A 54 -0.82 11.97 2.44
N PHE A 55 -1.97 11.42 2.10
CA PHE A 55 -3.12 12.14 1.57
C PHE A 55 -4.20 12.28 2.64
N SER A 56 -4.89 13.43 2.68
CA SER A 56 -5.98 13.66 3.64
C SER A 56 -7.26 12.89 3.31
N GLY A 57 -7.38 12.33 2.12
CA GLY A 57 -8.57 11.64 1.62
C GLY A 57 -8.28 10.28 1.04
N PHE A 58 -9.19 9.81 0.19
CA PHE A 58 -9.18 8.46 -0.38
C PHE A 58 -8.48 8.36 -1.74
N THR A 59 -8.08 9.47 -2.34
CA THR A 59 -7.45 9.50 -3.66
C THR A 59 -6.26 10.45 -3.71
N LYS A 60 -5.40 10.30 -4.71
CA LYS A 60 -4.30 11.24 -4.98
C LYS A 60 -4.77 12.64 -5.38
N GLY A 61 -6.01 12.75 -5.86
CA GLY A 61 -6.67 14.02 -6.17
C GLY A 61 -7.31 14.70 -4.96
N SER A 62 -7.14 14.16 -3.74
CA SER A 62 -7.62 14.81 -2.52
C SER A 62 -7.01 16.21 -2.40
N GLU A 63 -7.78 17.15 -1.89
CA GLU A 63 -7.41 18.57 -1.80
C GLU A 63 -6.07 18.84 -1.10
N ARG A 64 -5.64 17.92 -0.22
CA ARG A 64 -4.47 18.16 0.62
C ARG A 64 -3.53 16.97 0.66
N ILE A 65 -2.28 17.23 0.27
CA ILE A 65 -1.14 16.35 0.58
C ILE A 65 -0.63 16.77 1.95
N VAL A 66 -0.78 15.89 2.94
CA VAL A 66 -0.36 16.15 4.32
C VAL A 66 1.15 16.08 4.47
N SER A 67 1.78 15.13 3.77
CA SER A 67 3.23 14.94 3.79
C SER A 67 3.71 14.38 2.46
N LEU A 68 4.84 14.89 1.98
CA LEU A 68 5.55 14.36 0.80
C LEU A 68 7.04 14.37 1.09
N ASN A 69 7.63 13.20 1.16
CA ASN A 69 9.05 13.02 1.44
C ASN A 69 9.69 12.15 0.36
N LYS A 70 10.95 12.40 0.07
CA LYS A 70 11.72 11.69 -0.94
C LYS A 70 12.96 11.10 -0.32
N TYR A 71 13.28 9.88 -0.72
CA TYR A 71 14.53 9.22 -0.38
C TYR A 71 15.34 8.98 -1.63
N ARG A 72 16.64 9.26 -1.56
CA ARG A 72 17.65 8.87 -2.52
C ARG A 72 18.84 8.30 -1.78
N GLY A 73 19.15 7.06 -2.04
CA GLY A 73 20.24 6.37 -1.33
C GLY A 73 20.32 4.91 -1.74
N ASN A 74 20.96 4.09 -0.94
CA ASN A 74 21.07 2.66 -1.21
C ASN A 74 19.79 1.90 -0.83
N ILE A 75 19.67 0.67 -1.32
CA ILE A 75 18.49 -0.19 -1.11
C ILE A 75 18.20 -0.40 0.38
N THR A 76 19.19 -0.72 1.19
CA THR A 76 18.96 -1.04 2.62
C THR A 76 18.46 0.17 3.40
N GLY A 77 18.99 1.35 3.11
CA GLY A 77 18.48 2.61 3.67
C GLY A 77 17.07 2.91 3.19
N GLY A 78 16.74 2.60 1.93
CA GLY A 78 15.39 2.76 1.38
C GLY A 78 14.34 1.89 2.09
N ILE A 79 14.69 0.62 2.40
CA ILE A 79 13.84 -0.28 3.18
C ILE A 79 13.56 0.33 4.56
N GLN A 80 14.61 0.71 5.29
CA GLN A 80 14.48 1.29 6.62
C GLN A 80 13.67 2.59 6.60
N TYR A 81 13.92 3.45 5.60
CA TYR A 81 13.21 4.70 5.42
C TYR A 81 11.71 4.51 5.22
N MET A 82 11.29 3.57 4.36
CA MET A 82 9.87 3.29 4.12
C MET A 82 9.18 2.72 5.37
N LEU A 83 9.82 1.78 6.06
CA LEU A 83 9.29 1.22 7.31
C LEU A 83 9.09 2.30 8.37
N GLU A 84 10.10 3.11 8.62
CA GLU A 84 10.04 4.17 9.61
C GLU A 84 9.00 5.25 9.23
N TYR A 85 8.91 5.59 7.93
CA TYR A 85 7.92 6.54 7.45
C TYR A 85 6.49 6.10 7.76
N VAL A 86 6.16 4.81 7.56
CA VAL A 86 4.83 4.28 7.86
C VAL A 86 4.61 4.20 9.36
N ARG A 87 5.55 3.66 10.13
CA ARG A 87 5.45 3.53 11.59
C ARG A 87 5.18 4.85 12.30
N GLN A 88 5.75 5.94 11.82
CA GLN A 88 5.53 7.28 12.39
C GLN A 88 4.16 7.89 12.03
N ARG A 89 3.44 7.30 11.06
CA ARG A 89 2.23 7.91 10.47
C ARG A 89 1.03 6.98 10.42
N MET A 90 1.20 5.70 10.75
CA MET A 90 0.08 4.77 10.82
C MET A 90 -0.72 4.97 12.11
N ASN A 91 -2.01 4.71 12.03
CA ASN A 91 -2.89 4.71 13.18
C ASN A 91 -2.69 3.45 14.03
N HIS A 92 -2.97 3.60 15.31
CA HIS A 92 -3.01 2.50 16.26
C HIS A 92 -4.35 2.52 16.97
N SER A 93 -5.02 1.38 17.06
CA SER A 93 -6.26 1.23 17.81
C SER A 93 -6.04 0.30 18.99
N ILE A 94 -6.70 0.59 20.11
CA ILE A 94 -6.66 -0.24 21.31
C ILE A 94 -8.06 -0.69 21.64
N ILE A 95 -8.34 -1.98 21.47
CA ILE A 95 -9.60 -2.58 21.92
C ILE A 95 -9.41 -3.03 23.39
N LYS A 96 -10.22 -2.48 24.27
CA LYS A 96 -10.27 -2.89 25.68
C LYS A 96 -11.16 -4.13 25.80
N LEU A 97 -10.58 -5.25 26.18
CA LEU A 97 -11.28 -6.46 26.58
C LEU A 97 -11.50 -6.45 28.11
N ALA A 98 -12.29 -7.39 28.63
CA ALA A 98 -12.65 -7.44 30.04
C ALA A 98 -11.42 -7.56 30.97
N ASP A 99 -10.40 -8.28 30.54
CA ASP A 99 -9.19 -8.62 31.31
C ASP A 99 -7.86 -8.29 30.58
N SER A 100 -7.94 -7.72 29.37
CA SER A 100 -6.77 -7.52 28.52
C SER A 100 -6.96 -6.34 27.57
N ARG A 101 -5.94 -6.07 26.74
CA ARG A 101 -5.98 -5.07 25.66
C ARG A 101 -5.49 -5.71 24.38
N LEU A 102 -6.19 -5.47 23.29
CA LEU A 102 -5.76 -5.83 21.95
C LEU A 102 -5.29 -4.55 21.23
N ASN A 103 -4.03 -4.51 20.85
CA ASN A 103 -3.49 -3.44 20.01
C ASN A 103 -3.66 -3.86 18.55
N ILE A 104 -4.25 -3.00 17.76
CA ILE A 104 -4.40 -3.19 16.31
C ILE A 104 -3.63 -2.07 15.63
N ASP A 105 -2.63 -2.45 14.85
CA ASP A 105 -1.93 -1.54 13.96
C ASP A 105 -2.71 -1.41 12.65
N ALA A 106 -2.76 -0.21 12.09
CA ALA A 106 -3.42 0.06 10.83
C ALA A 106 -2.96 -0.90 9.72
N PHE A 107 -1.67 -1.18 9.69
CA PHE A 107 -1.06 -2.10 8.73
C PHE A 107 -0.22 -3.14 9.49
N PRO A 108 -0.54 -4.44 9.39
CA PRO A 108 0.26 -5.49 10.02
C PRO A 108 1.73 -5.40 9.59
N GLU A 109 2.62 -5.36 10.56
CA GLU A 109 4.07 -5.14 10.34
C GLU A 109 4.67 -6.14 9.36
N ARG A 110 4.22 -7.41 9.41
CA ARG A 110 4.68 -8.46 8.50
C ARG A 110 4.27 -8.19 7.05
N ALA A 111 3.02 -7.77 6.83
CA ALA A 111 2.52 -7.44 5.50
C ALA A 111 3.20 -6.20 4.93
N LEU A 112 3.39 -5.17 5.76
CA LEU A 112 4.11 -3.96 5.39
C LEU A 112 5.54 -4.27 4.97
N PHE A 113 6.25 -5.06 5.76
CA PHE A 113 7.63 -5.44 5.48
C PHE A 113 7.74 -6.23 4.17
N GLU A 114 6.93 -7.27 3.98
CA GLU A 114 6.92 -8.08 2.75
C GLU A 114 6.57 -7.22 1.52
N GLY A 115 5.61 -6.32 1.63
CA GLY A 115 5.24 -5.40 0.55
C GLY A 115 6.40 -4.48 0.13
N ILE A 116 7.14 -3.93 1.10
CA ILE A 116 8.31 -3.09 0.85
C ILE A 116 9.44 -3.89 0.21
N ILE A 117 9.74 -5.08 0.74
CA ILE A 117 10.77 -5.97 0.17
C ILE A 117 10.44 -6.35 -1.26
N ASN A 118 9.18 -6.74 -1.54
CA ASN A 118 8.74 -7.08 -2.88
C ASN A 118 8.85 -5.89 -3.85
N ALA A 119 8.47 -4.69 -3.42
CA ALA A 119 8.59 -3.49 -4.24
C ALA A 119 10.04 -3.19 -4.66
N ILE A 120 11.00 -3.46 -3.79
CA ILE A 120 12.44 -3.28 -4.06
C ILE A 120 13.01 -4.46 -4.86
N ALA A 121 12.74 -5.70 -4.44
CA ALA A 121 13.30 -6.88 -5.06
C ALA A 121 12.85 -7.08 -6.52
N HIS A 122 11.62 -6.65 -6.83
CA HIS A 122 11.00 -6.84 -8.15
C HIS A 122 10.87 -5.55 -8.98
N ARG A 123 11.37 -4.40 -8.47
CA ARG A 123 11.44 -3.16 -9.25
C ARG A 123 12.17 -3.39 -10.58
N ASP A 124 11.69 -2.75 -11.63
CA ASP A 124 12.44 -2.62 -12.87
C ASP A 124 13.44 -1.45 -12.76
N TYR A 125 14.71 -1.79 -12.52
CA TYR A 125 15.79 -0.82 -12.37
C TYR A 125 16.30 -0.25 -13.70
N GLU A 126 15.82 -0.76 -14.85
CA GLU A 126 16.13 -0.23 -16.16
C GLU A 126 15.21 0.93 -16.54
N MET A 127 14.04 1.05 -15.89
CA MET A 127 13.11 2.14 -16.11
C MET A 127 13.63 3.44 -15.48
N ASP A 128 14.23 4.30 -16.31
CA ASP A 128 14.72 5.62 -15.89
C ASP A 128 13.58 6.60 -15.59
N GLY A 129 13.85 7.56 -14.70
CA GLY A 129 12.87 8.60 -14.34
C GLY A 129 11.69 8.09 -13.51
N THR A 130 11.74 6.85 -13.04
CA THR A 130 10.69 6.22 -12.22
C THR A 130 11.11 6.04 -10.78
N GLN A 131 10.15 6.00 -9.87
CA GLN A 131 10.38 5.84 -8.43
C GLN A 131 9.42 4.81 -7.83
N ILE A 132 9.80 4.20 -6.71
CA ILE A 132 8.84 3.50 -5.86
C ILE A 132 7.99 4.55 -5.17
N GLN A 133 6.68 4.35 -5.14
CA GLN A 133 5.74 5.23 -4.45
C GLN A 133 5.08 4.48 -3.30
N LEU A 134 5.16 5.05 -2.11
CA LEU A 134 4.44 4.62 -0.92
C LEU A 134 3.45 5.72 -0.56
N SER A 135 2.16 5.42 -0.62
CA SER A 135 1.09 6.40 -0.44
C SER A 135 0.14 5.93 0.66
N ILE A 136 0.05 6.70 1.74
CA ILE A 136 -0.90 6.49 2.82
C ILE A 136 -2.13 7.33 2.54
N PHE A 137 -3.26 6.67 2.40
CA PHE A 137 -4.58 7.26 2.32
C PHE A 137 -5.31 7.06 3.65
N ARG A 138 -6.50 7.57 3.73
CA ARG A 138 -7.32 7.49 4.92
C ARG A 138 -7.76 6.07 5.30
N ASP A 139 -7.93 5.22 4.29
CA ASP A 139 -8.46 3.85 4.40
C ASP A 139 -7.44 2.75 4.03
N ARG A 140 -6.26 3.12 3.54
CA ARG A 140 -5.28 2.16 3.02
C ARG A 140 -3.90 2.72 2.81
N LEU A 141 -2.94 1.83 2.67
CA LEU A 141 -1.60 2.07 2.15
C LEU A 141 -1.47 1.46 0.75
N GLU A 142 -0.91 2.21 -0.19
CA GLU A 142 -0.53 1.72 -1.52
C GLU A 142 0.99 1.71 -1.66
N ILE A 143 1.56 0.58 -2.08
CA ILE A 143 2.97 0.46 -2.46
C ILE A 143 3.02 0.17 -3.94
N MET A 144 3.54 1.11 -4.73
CA MET A 144 3.66 0.99 -6.18
C MET A 144 5.14 0.90 -6.57
N SER A 145 5.48 -0.11 -7.36
CA SER A 145 6.84 -0.33 -7.87
C SER A 145 6.84 -0.27 -9.40
N PRO A 146 7.83 0.40 -10.02
CA PRO A 146 8.01 0.40 -11.47
C PRO A 146 8.29 -1.01 -12.00
N GLY A 147 7.69 -1.32 -13.15
CA GLY A 147 7.72 -2.63 -13.80
C GLY A 147 6.49 -3.45 -13.48
N GLY A 148 5.70 -3.77 -14.52
CA GLY A 148 4.51 -4.61 -14.42
C GLY A 148 4.83 -6.07 -14.11
N PHE A 149 3.80 -6.89 -14.11
CA PHE A 149 3.91 -8.32 -13.87
C PHE A 149 4.71 -9.02 -14.97
N TYR A 150 5.16 -10.25 -14.69
CA TYR A 150 5.86 -11.07 -15.68
C TYR A 150 4.99 -11.25 -16.94
N GLN A 151 5.60 -11.08 -18.12
CA GLN A 151 4.94 -11.08 -19.43
C GLN A 151 3.98 -9.89 -19.68
N ARG A 152 4.05 -8.84 -18.86
CA ARG A 152 3.21 -7.63 -18.96
C ARG A 152 1.70 -7.92 -18.88
N GLU A 153 1.33 -8.99 -18.19
CA GLU A 153 -0.08 -9.26 -17.91
C GLU A 153 -0.67 -8.13 -17.06
N LYS A 154 -1.85 -7.68 -17.45
CA LYS A 154 -2.61 -6.70 -16.69
C LYS A 154 -3.58 -7.42 -15.78
N ILE A 155 -3.46 -7.18 -14.49
CA ILE A 155 -4.40 -7.66 -13.48
C ILE A 155 -5.11 -6.45 -12.93
N GLN A 156 -6.39 -6.28 -13.25
CA GLN A 156 -7.16 -5.11 -12.78
C GLN A 156 -7.24 -5.08 -11.26
N LYS A 157 -7.59 -6.18 -10.63
CA LYS A 157 -7.63 -6.36 -9.19
C LYS A 157 -7.73 -7.84 -8.85
N THR A 158 -6.87 -8.33 -7.97
CA THR A 158 -7.02 -9.68 -7.38
C THR A 158 -6.76 -9.67 -5.89
N TYR A 159 -7.55 -10.42 -5.16
CA TYR A 159 -7.42 -10.67 -3.73
C TYR A 159 -6.75 -12.01 -3.42
N ASP A 160 -6.66 -12.90 -4.40
CA ASP A 160 -5.96 -14.17 -4.28
C ASP A 160 -4.45 -13.92 -4.56
N LEU A 161 -3.75 -13.53 -3.51
CA LEU A 161 -2.32 -13.23 -3.60
C LEU A 161 -1.48 -14.51 -3.65
N SER A 162 -1.98 -15.60 -3.07
CA SER A 162 -1.29 -16.88 -3.00
C SER A 162 -1.20 -17.57 -4.38
N SER A 163 -2.12 -17.26 -5.30
CA SER A 163 -2.07 -17.78 -6.68
C SER A 163 -0.99 -17.13 -7.54
N ILE A 164 -0.36 -16.05 -7.05
CA ILE A 164 0.62 -15.28 -7.82
C ILE A 164 1.97 -15.96 -7.80
N ILE A 165 2.43 -16.38 -8.98
CA ILE A 165 3.74 -17.01 -9.12
C ILE A 165 4.83 -15.96 -8.95
N SER A 166 5.66 -16.11 -7.91
CA SER A 166 6.81 -15.27 -7.68
C SER A 166 7.90 -15.56 -8.72
N LYS A 167 8.27 -14.55 -9.52
CA LYS A 167 9.43 -14.60 -10.41
C LYS A 167 10.42 -13.50 -10.04
N ARG A 168 11.67 -13.89 -9.81
CA ARG A 168 12.73 -12.96 -9.44
C ARG A 168 13.16 -12.15 -10.66
N ARG A 169 12.92 -10.83 -10.63
CA ARG A 169 13.42 -9.91 -11.67
C ARG A 169 14.89 -9.58 -11.46
N ASN A 170 15.30 -9.38 -10.22
CA ASN A 170 16.65 -8.95 -9.84
C ASN A 170 17.32 -10.00 -8.95
N GLU A 171 17.89 -11.03 -9.56
CA GLU A 171 18.41 -12.19 -8.85
C GLU A 171 19.46 -11.83 -7.80
N LEU A 172 20.42 -10.95 -8.14
CA LEU A 172 21.42 -10.48 -7.20
C LEU A 172 20.78 -9.82 -5.97
N ILE A 173 19.83 -8.92 -6.17
CA ILE A 173 19.14 -8.22 -5.08
C ILE A 173 18.40 -9.22 -4.20
N CYS A 174 17.61 -10.12 -4.81
CA CYS A 174 16.89 -11.17 -4.08
C CYS A 174 17.84 -12.04 -3.26
N ASN A 175 18.95 -12.51 -3.83
CA ASN A 175 19.93 -13.36 -3.13
C ASN A 175 20.56 -12.65 -1.93
N VAL A 176 20.87 -11.36 -2.05
CA VAL A 176 21.36 -10.54 -0.94
C VAL A 176 20.30 -10.40 0.15
N LEU A 177 19.07 -10.10 -0.21
CA LEU A 177 17.97 -9.94 0.76
C LEU A 177 17.65 -11.26 1.48
N VAL A 178 17.72 -12.40 0.77
CA VAL A 178 17.61 -13.74 1.39
C VAL A 178 18.74 -13.96 2.39
N LYS A 179 19.98 -13.65 2.02
CA LYS A 179 21.14 -13.81 2.90
C LYS A 179 21.10 -12.91 4.13
N CYS A 180 20.46 -11.74 3.99
CA CYS A 180 20.20 -10.82 5.10
C CYS A 180 18.95 -11.19 5.91
N ASN A 181 18.32 -12.34 5.69
CA ASN A 181 17.05 -12.72 6.35
C ASN A 181 15.94 -11.66 6.20
N ALA A 182 15.93 -10.99 5.06
CA ALA A 182 14.95 -9.97 4.70
C ALA A 182 13.92 -10.50 3.68
N MET A 183 14.23 -11.62 3.01
CA MET A 183 13.36 -12.25 2.02
C MET A 183 13.50 -13.78 2.14
N GLU A 184 12.44 -14.52 1.87
CA GLU A 184 12.52 -15.98 1.78
C GLU A 184 12.82 -16.44 0.36
N ALA A 185 13.54 -17.57 0.28
CA ALA A 185 13.90 -18.16 -1.01
C ALA A 185 12.70 -18.85 -1.71
N SER A 186 11.68 -19.25 -0.95
CA SER A 186 10.53 -20.05 -1.36
C SER A 186 9.44 -19.27 -2.12
N GLY A 187 9.51 -17.94 -2.16
CA GLY A 187 8.50 -17.13 -2.84
C GLY A 187 7.17 -16.95 -2.09
N THR A 188 7.15 -17.22 -0.79
CA THR A 188 5.96 -17.18 0.09
C THR A 188 5.59 -15.77 0.57
N GLY A 189 6.15 -14.71 0.00
CA GLY A 189 5.92 -13.33 0.47
C GLY A 189 4.45 -12.91 0.43
N PHE A 190 3.72 -13.29 -0.61
CA PHE A 190 2.30 -12.99 -0.75
C PHE A 190 1.42 -13.78 0.22
N GLU A 191 1.74 -15.06 0.47
CA GLU A 191 1.06 -15.87 1.49
C GLU A 191 1.17 -15.22 2.87
N LYS A 192 2.34 -14.69 3.22
CA LYS A 192 2.55 -13.97 4.49
C LYS A 192 1.72 -12.69 4.59
N ILE A 193 1.50 -11.99 3.48
CA ILE A 193 0.62 -10.82 3.45
C ILE A 193 -0.82 -11.27 3.72
N GLU A 194 -1.31 -12.34 3.06
CA GLU A 194 -2.64 -12.89 3.32
C GLU A 194 -2.80 -13.36 4.77
N GLU A 195 -1.82 -14.13 5.29
CA GLU A 195 -1.81 -14.58 6.68
C GLU A 195 -1.89 -13.43 7.68
N ALA A 196 -1.19 -12.32 7.42
CA ALA A 196 -1.20 -11.15 8.30
C ALA A 196 -2.57 -10.44 8.33
N TYR A 197 -3.41 -10.66 7.32
CA TYR A 197 -4.77 -10.13 7.20
C TYR A 197 -5.85 -11.20 7.40
N LEU A 198 -5.51 -12.38 7.91
CA LEU A 198 -6.44 -13.52 8.00
C LEU A 198 -7.68 -13.22 8.87
N SER A 199 -7.52 -12.40 9.91
CA SER A 199 -8.62 -11.98 10.79
C SER A 199 -9.43 -10.78 10.26
N ALA A 200 -9.01 -10.19 9.14
CA ALA A 200 -9.70 -9.05 8.55
C ALA A 200 -10.99 -9.47 7.84
N ASP A 201 -11.98 -8.58 7.85
CA ASP A 201 -13.21 -8.78 7.09
C ASP A 201 -12.97 -8.61 5.57
N GLU A 202 -13.98 -8.91 4.76
CA GLU A 202 -13.90 -8.85 3.29
C GLU A 202 -13.51 -7.46 2.75
N ARG A 203 -13.79 -6.39 3.50
CA ARG A 203 -13.47 -5.01 3.09
C ARG A 203 -12.02 -4.64 3.33
N HIS A 204 -11.40 -5.32 4.29
CA HIS A 204 -10.01 -5.10 4.70
C HIS A 204 -9.05 -6.15 4.13
N LYS A 205 -9.44 -6.90 3.09
CA LYS A 205 -8.52 -7.83 2.43
C LYS A 205 -7.50 -7.11 1.56
N PRO A 206 -6.22 -7.44 1.67
CA PRO A 206 -5.19 -6.90 0.79
C PRO A 206 -5.41 -7.36 -0.64
N TYR A 207 -4.98 -6.54 -1.60
CA TYR A 207 -5.07 -6.91 -3.01
C TYR A 207 -3.93 -6.29 -3.82
N ILE A 208 -3.74 -6.82 -5.01
CA ILE A 208 -2.84 -6.23 -6.00
C ILE A 208 -3.59 -5.80 -7.25
N CYS A 209 -3.01 -4.85 -7.97
CA CYS A 209 -3.32 -4.56 -9.35
C CYS A 209 -2.03 -4.26 -10.12
N THR A 210 -2.01 -4.61 -11.40
CA THR A 210 -0.84 -4.40 -12.25
C THR A 210 -1.24 -3.78 -13.57
N GLU A 211 -0.40 -2.89 -14.04
CA GLU A 211 -0.41 -2.38 -15.39
C GLU A 211 0.87 -2.80 -16.12
N SER A 212 1.04 -2.37 -17.37
CA SER A 212 2.22 -2.73 -18.15
C SER A 212 3.53 -2.17 -17.59
N ASP A 213 3.47 -1.08 -16.86
CA ASP A 213 4.62 -0.29 -16.39
C ASP A 213 4.78 -0.24 -14.87
N HIS A 214 3.79 -0.72 -14.12
CA HIS A 214 3.88 -0.75 -12.66
C HIS A 214 3.10 -1.89 -12.02
N PHE A 215 3.54 -2.26 -10.84
CA PHE A 215 2.88 -3.17 -9.91
C PHE A 215 2.45 -2.38 -8.68
N LYS A 216 1.24 -2.63 -8.18
CA LYS A 216 0.71 -1.99 -6.99
C LYS A 216 0.14 -3.02 -6.01
N LEU A 217 0.63 -2.98 -4.77
CA LEU A 217 0.06 -3.66 -3.62
C LEU A 217 -0.76 -2.67 -2.80
N VAL A 218 -1.94 -3.08 -2.37
CA VAL A 218 -2.82 -2.30 -1.50
C VAL A 218 -3.04 -3.05 -0.20
N LEU A 219 -2.70 -2.41 0.90
CA LEU A 219 -2.91 -2.87 2.26
C LEU A 219 -3.98 -2.00 2.91
N PRO A 220 -5.21 -2.49 3.14
CA PRO A 220 -6.24 -1.74 3.85
C PRO A 220 -5.85 -1.42 5.29
N ASP A 221 -6.30 -0.27 5.79
CA ASP A 221 -6.13 0.13 7.18
C ASP A 221 -7.12 -0.64 8.07
N LEU A 222 -6.61 -1.52 8.93
CA LEU A 222 -7.43 -2.34 9.84
C LEU A 222 -8.12 -1.53 10.94
N THR A 223 -7.70 -0.30 11.16
CA THR A 223 -8.29 0.61 12.15
C THR A 223 -9.36 1.52 11.54
N TYR A 224 -9.51 1.49 10.21
CA TYR A 224 -10.47 2.32 9.50
C TYR A 224 -11.86 1.67 9.47
N GLU A 225 -12.82 2.31 10.14
CA GLU A 225 -14.23 1.95 10.08
C GLU A 225 -15.00 2.95 9.23
N ALA A 226 -15.50 2.52 8.08
CA ALA A 226 -16.30 3.37 7.22
C ALA A 226 -17.58 3.82 7.92
N GLY A 227 -17.74 5.13 8.11
CA GLY A 227 -18.96 5.74 8.65
C GLY A 227 -18.94 6.03 10.15
N THR A 228 -17.82 5.83 10.86
CA THR A 228 -17.72 6.11 12.31
C THR A 228 -17.19 7.51 12.65
N GLN A 229 -16.70 8.27 11.68
CA GLN A 229 -16.17 9.63 11.90
C GLN A 229 -16.89 10.64 11.02
N ASP A 230 -17.89 11.31 11.60
CA ASP A 230 -18.63 12.42 10.94
C ASP A 230 -17.75 13.65 10.68
N ASP A 231 -16.64 13.81 11.43
CA ASP A 231 -15.83 15.04 11.41
C ASP A 231 -14.85 15.12 10.23
N ASP A 232 -14.75 14.07 9.43
CA ASP A 232 -13.72 13.94 8.41
C ASP A 232 -14.24 13.63 7.00
N ILE A 233 -15.49 13.85 6.72
CA ILE A 233 -15.91 13.92 5.32
C ILE A 233 -15.08 15.03 4.69
N PRO A 234 -14.26 14.74 3.63
CA PRO A 234 -13.54 15.80 2.95
C PRO A 234 -14.53 16.92 2.70
N ALA A 235 -14.12 18.16 2.92
CA ALA A 235 -14.91 19.30 2.47
C ALA A 235 -14.94 19.24 0.95
N LEU A 236 -15.76 18.31 0.41
CA LEU A 236 -16.14 18.33 -0.98
C LEU A 236 -16.75 19.70 -1.17
N GLU A 237 -16.19 20.52 -2.05
CA GLU A 237 -16.93 21.66 -2.57
C GLU A 237 -18.22 21.11 -3.15
N PHE A 238 -19.22 21.13 -2.30
CA PHE A 238 -20.52 20.61 -2.64
C PHE A 238 -21.14 21.60 -3.61
N ILE A 239 -21.21 21.24 -4.87
CA ILE A 239 -22.02 21.97 -5.84
C ILE A 239 -23.47 21.67 -5.48
N PRO A 240 -24.20 22.64 -4.94
CA PRO A 240 -25.56 22.38 -4.51
C PRO A 240 -26.42 21.96 -5.71
N VAL A 241 -27.03 20.78 -5.61
CA VAL A 241 -28.05 20.36 -6.58
C VAL A 241 -29.22 21.31 -6.43
N ALA A 242 -29.76 21.85 -7.52
CA ALA A 242 -30.83 22.86 -7.51
C ALA A 242 -32.10 22.43 -6.73
N SER A 243 -32.26 21.13 -6.47
CA SER A 243 -33.37 20.53 -5.68
C SER A 243 -32.85 19.77 -4.44
N GLY A 244 -31.68 20.13 -3.95
CA GLY A 244 -30.93 19.36 -2.94
C GLY A 244 -31.63 19.32 -1.58
N THR A 245 -31.41 18.22 -0.87
CA THR A 245 -31.89 18.01 0.50
C THR A 245 -30.72 18.24 1.49
N LYS A 246 -31.09 18.44 2.77
CA LYS A 246 -30.08 18.52 3.85
C LYS A 246 -29.19 17.26 4.00
N HIS A 247 -29.64 16.14 3.40
CA HIS A 247 -28.94 14.85 3.48
C HIS A 247 -27.94 14.59 2.35
N ASP A 248 -27.98 15.38 1.27
CA ASP A 248 -27.22 15.13 0.06
C ASP A 248 -25.71 15.05 0.32
N LYS A 249 -25.16 16.00 1.10
CA LYS A 249 -23.76 16.02 1.48
C LYS A 249 -23.36 14.75 2.25
N ALA A 250 -24.19 14.31 3.19
CA ALA A 250 -23.94 13.12 3.99
C ALA A 250 -23.98 11.85 3.13
N VAL A 251 -24.95 11.74 2.20
CA VAL A 251 -25.04 10.62 1.25
C VAL A 251 -23.84 10.56 0.35
N LEU A 252 -23.46 11.69 -0.27
CA LEU A 252 -22.30 11.75 -1.16
C LEU A 252 -20.99 11.38 -0.43
N GLY A 253 -20.79 11.89 0.79
CA GLY A 253 -19.67 11.54 1.62
C GLY A 253 -19.64 10.04 1.97
N TYR A 254 -20.79 9.47 2.35
CA TYR A 254 -20.89 8.06 2.71
C TYR A 254 -20.69 7.11 1.52
N CYS A 255 -21.13 7.50 0.33
CA CYS A 255 -20.97 6.73 -0.91
C CYS A 255 -19.64 6.99 -1.63
N TYR A 256 -18.86 7.99 -1.21
CA TYR A 256 -17.63 8.40 -1.90
C TYR A 256 -16.56 7.29 -1.95
N ALA A 257 -16.38 6.59 -0.85
CA ALA A 257 -15.31 5.59 -0.72
C ALA A 257 -15.70 4.20 -1.25
N SER A 258 -17.01 3.88 -1.27
CA SER A 258 -17.50 2.55 -1.71
C SER A 258 -18.96 2.56 -2.07
N ALA A 259 -19.39 1.62 -2.92
CA ALA A 259 -20.79 1.40 -3.20
C ALA A 259 -21.56 1.02 -1.92
N ARG A 260 -22.75 1.60 -1.75
CA ARG A 260 -23.62 1.39 -0.58
C ARG A 260 -25.02 0.99 -1.03
N THR A 261 -25.62 0.11 -0.27
CA THR A 261 -27.04 -0.24 -0.48
C THR A 261 -27.94 0.85 0.08
N THR A 262 -29.16 0.95 -0.44
CA THR A 262 -30.18 1.88 0.08
C THR A 262 -30.43 1.69 1.58
N LYS A 263 -30.37 0.44 2.07
CA LYS A 263 -30.55 0.13 3.50
C LYS A 263 -29.40 0.66 4.36
N GLU A 264 -28.17 0.56 3.90
CA GLU A 264 -26.99 1.10 4.60
C GLU A 264 -27.05 2.63 4.65
N ILE A 265 -27.46 3.27 3.54
CA ILE A 265 -27.62 4.72 3.48
C ILE A 265 -28.74 5.17 4.44
N ALA A 266 -29.87 4.46 4.48
CA ALA A 266 -30.96 4.74 5.42
C ALA A 266 -30.50 4.67 6.88
N ALA A 267 -29.77 3.60 7.22
CA ALA A 267 -29.22 3.40 8.56
C ALA A 267 -28.21 4.50 8.93
N TYR A 268 -27.34 4.87 8.01
CA TYR A 268 -26.36 5.94 8.20
C TYR A 268 -27.01 7.30 8.47
N LEU A 269 -28.08 7.62 7.74
CA LEU A 269 -28.83 8.86 7.91
C LEU A 269 -29.80 8.87 9.12
N GLY A 270 -29.95 7.71 9.78
CA GLY A 270 -30.95 7.56 10.86
C GLY A 270 -32.40 7.73 10.41
N ILE A 271 -32.71 7.43 9.14
CA ILE A 271 -34.03 7.53 8.55
C ILE A 271 -34.52 6.17 8.03
N SER A 272 -35.84 6.03 7.84
CA SER A 272 -36.39 4.80 7.26
C SER A 272 -36.09 4.69 5.77
N ASP A 273 -35.92 3.45 5.26
CA ASP A 273 -35.88 3.15 3.82
C ASP A 273 -37.28 3.40 3.22
N SER A 274 -37.50 4.61 2.82
CA SER A 274 -38.81 5.13 2.40
C SER A 274 -38.74 5.71 0.99
N SER A 275 -39.91 6.01 0.43
CA SER A 275 -40.01 6.71 -0.86
C SER A 275 -39.34 8.09 -0.84
N TYR A 276 -39.22 8.73 0.32
CA TYR A 276 -38.48 9.98 0.48
C TYR A 276 -36.97 9.78 0.23
N LEU A 277 -36.36 8.78 0.86
CA LEU A 277 -34.96 8.48 0.63
C LEU A 277 -34.69 8.18 -0.85
N ARG A 278 -35.51 7.30 -1.45
CA ARG A 278 -35.29 6.84 -2.83
C ARG A 278 -35.54 7.95 -3.84
N LYS A 279 -36.72 8.63 -3.79
CA LYS A 279 -37.11 9.59 -4.80
C LYS A 279 -36.55 10.99 -4.59
N SER A 280 -36.55 11.45 -3.33
CA SER A 280 -36.15 12.84 -3.05
C SER A 280 -34.66 13.03 -2.79
N ILE A 281 -33.95 11.97 -2.47
CA ILE A 281 -32.51 12.03 -2.22
C ILE A 281 -31.73 11.27 -3.32
N LEU A 282 -31.88 9.95 -3.40
CA LEU A 282 -31.03 9.12 -4.28
C LEU A 282 -31.29 9.37 -5.76
N GLU A 283 -32.53 9.35 -6.23
CA GLU A 283 -32.89 9.63 -7.62
C GLU A 283 -32.44 11.03 -8.07
N ASN A 284 -32.55 12.02 -7.18
CA ASN A 284 -32.07 13.38 -7.48
C ASN A 284 -30.54 13.44 -7.64
N LEU A 285 -29.81 12.77 -6.74
CA LEU A 285 -28.34 12.71 -6.82
C LEU A 285 -27.85 11.91 -8.04
N VAL A 286 -28.54 10.84 -8.41
CA VAL A 286 -28.28 10.08 -9.65
C VAL A 286 -28.57 10.93 -10.88
N SER A 287 -29.74 11.60 -10.92
CA SER A 287 -30.13 12.48 -12.03
C SER A 287 -29.18 13.68 -12.21
N ALA A 288 -28.62 14.17 -11.10
CA ALA A 288 -27.60 15.22 -11.12
C ALA A 288 -26.19 14.72 -11.50
N GLY A 289 -26.03 13.42 -11.73
CA GLY A 289 -24.72 12.82 -12.03
C GLY A 289 -23.75 12.75 -10.84
N CYS A 290 -24.25 12.99 -9.62
CA CYS A 290 -23.45 12.94 -8.40
C CYS A 290 -23.32 11.53 -7.82
N LEU A 291 -24.23 10.61 -8.15
CA LEU A 291 -24.21 9.20 -7.82
C LEU A 291 -24.40 8.35 -9.07
N ILE A 292 -23.91 7.13 -9.04
CA ILE A 292 -24.13 6.11 -10.08
C ILE A 292 -24.84 4.93 -9.43
N GLU A 293 -25.97 4.51 -9.99
CA GLU A 293 -26.65 3.29 -9.58
C GLU A 293 -25.91 2.07 -10.18
N MET A 294 -25.54 1.13 -9.32
CA MET A 294 -24.90 -0.12 -9.74
C MET A 294 -25.85 -1.28 -9.51
N THR A 295 -26.13 -2.04 -10.56
CA THR A 295 -26.84 -3.32 -10.45
C THR A 295 -25.84 -4.37 -10.00
N ILE A 296 -26.09 -5.02 -8.86
CA ILE A 296 -25.29 -6.14 -8.32
C ILE A 296 -25.85 -7.44 -8.84
#